data_e5c3165fcd61ea2ea03883369bf7e676
#
_entry.id   e5c3165fcd61ea2ea03883369bf7e676
#
_cell.length_a   1.000
_cell.length_b   1.000
_cell.length_c   1.000
_cell.angle_alpha   90.00
_cell.angle_beta   90.00
_cell.angle_gamma   90.00
#
_symmetry.space_group_name_H-M   'P 1'
#
loop_
_entity.id
_entity.type
_entity.pdbx_description
1 polymer ?
#
loop_
_entity_poly.entity_id
_entity_poly.type
_entity_poly.pdbx_seq_one_letter_code
_entity_poly.pdbx_strand_id
1 'polypeptide(L)'
;GESALLLRLVRIFRVLRLISFIPELRMLIEALIKSLSKLFYVCLLLFIILYIYAVFGSMAFSEADPERWGDLGVALITLVQVLTLSSWEQVMLPLQEQISWTWIYFYSFIALGSITFLNLIIAVLVNVMSDINAADKEDK
;
A
#
# COMPACT_ATOMS: atom_id res chain seq x y z
N GLY A 1 -18.48 -0.70 -24.12
CA GLY A 1 -17.29 -1.27 -24.75
C GLY A 1 -16.00 -0.58 -24.36
N GLU A 2 -14.92 -1.10 -24.84
CA GLU A 2 -13.58 -0.56 -24.57
C GLU A 2 -13.41 0.87 -25.07
N SER A 3 -14.02 1.23 -26.22
CA SER A 3 -13.95 2.57 -26.77
C SER A 3 -14.65 3.60 -25.87
N ALA A 4 -15.77 3.23 -25.25
CA ALA A 4 -16.47 4.10 -24.31
C ALA A 4 -15.63 4.33 -23.05
N LEU A 5 -14.94 3.29 -22.57
CA LEU A 5 -14.04 3.38 -21.43
C LEU A 5 -12.87 4.31 -21.73
N LEU A 6 -12.26 4.17 -22.92
CA LEU A 6 -11.15 5.03 -23.36
C LEU A 6 -11.57 6.49 -23.44
N LEU A 7 -12.78 6.78 -23.95
CA LEU A 7 -13.31 8.14 -24.00
C LEU A 7 -13.49 8.73 -22.60
N ARG A 8 -13.95 7.91 -21.64
CA ARG A 8 -14.08 8.33 -20.24
C ARG A 8 -12.72 8.63 -19.61
N LEU A 9 -11.70 7.81 -19.92
CA LEU A 9 -10.34 8.02 -19.44
C LEU A 9 -9.75 9.34 -19.98
N VAL A 10 -10.03 9.67 -21.25
CA VAL A 10 -9.59 10.93 -21.86
C VAL A 10 -10.20 12.12 -21.11
N ARG A 11 -11.47 12.02 -20.70
CA ARG A 11 -12.13 13.06 -19.91
C ARG A 11 -11.49 13.24 -18.54
N ILE A 12 -11.08 12.14 -17.91
CA ILE A 12 -10.38 12.17 -16.62
C ILE A 12 -9.03 12.88 -16.79
N PHE A 13 -8.29 12.59 -17.85
CA PHE A 13 -7.02 13.25 -18.13
C PHE A 13 -7.17 14.77 -18.33
N ARG A 14 -8.31 15.22 -18.86
CA ARG A 14 -8.59 16.67 -18.96
C ARG A 14 -8.69 17.32 -17.58
N VAL A 15 -9.32 16.63 -16.60
CA VAL A 15 -9.41 17.12 -15.23
C VAL A 15 -8.02 17.19 -14.60
N LEU A 16 -7.15 16.22 -14.91
CA LEU A 16 -5.78 16.22 -14.41
C LEU A 16 -4.96 17.43 -14.91
N ARG A 17 -5.31 18.01 -16.05
CA ARG A 17 -4.65 19.23 -16.52
C ARG A 17 -4.87 20.41 -15.58
N LEU A 18 -5.96 20.41 -14.82
CA LEU A 18 -6.21 21.45 -13.83
C LEU A 18 -5.12 21.51 -12.78
N ILE A 19 -4.50 20.38 -12.47
CA ILE A 19 -3.39 20.27 -11.51
C ILE A 19 -2.21 21.13 -11.98
N SER A 20 -1.93 21.16 -13.30
CA SER A 20 -0.82 21.95 -13.84
C SER A 20 -1.12 23.45 -13.85
N PHE A 21 -2.41 23.85 -13.78
CA PHE A 21 -2.82 25.25 -13.75
C PHE A 21 -2.90 25.84 -12.34
N ILE A 22 -3.02 24.98 -11.32
CA ILE A 22 -3.07 25.41 -9.92
C ILE A 22 -1.71 25.17 -9.29
N PRO A 23 -0.90 26.24 -9.02
CA PRO A 23 0.47 26.07 -8.52
C PRO A 23 0.56 25.33 -7.20
N GLU A 24 -0.41 25.52 -6.31
CA GLU A 24 -0.42 24.87 -5.00
C GLU A 24 -0.58 23.34 -5.11
N LEU A 25 -1.50 22.88 -5.98
CA LEU A 25 -1.70 21.44 -6.22
C LEU A 25 -0.47 20.83 -6.88
N ARG A 26 0.11 21.54 -7.83
CA ARG A 26 1.32 21.10 -8.52
C ARG A 26 2.48 20.92 -7.54
N MET A 27 2.65 21.88 -6.63
CA MET A 27 3.69 21.81 -5.60
C MET A 27 3.49 20.62 -4.66
N LEU A 28 2.24 20.36 -4.24
CA LEU A 28 1.91 19.23 -3.38
C LEU A 28 2.23 17.89 -4.06
N ILE A 29 1.85 17.74 -5.33
CA ILE A 29 2.10 16.50 -6.08
C ILE A 29 3.59 16.31 -6.30
N GLU A 30 4.33 17.35 -6.65
CA GLU A 30 5.78 17.27 -6.81
C GLU A 30 6.47 16.87 -5.52
N ALA A 31 6.03 17.43 -4.39
CA ALA A 31 6.56 17.09 -3.07
C ALA A 31 6.28 15.64 -2.70
N LEU A 32 5.06 15.14 -2.99
CA LEU A 32 4.70 13.73 -2.76
C LEU A 32 5.57 12.79 -3.59
N ILE A 33 5.76 13.08 -4.87
CA ILE A 33 6.56 12.26 -5.77
C ILE A 33 8.01 12.22 -5.31
N LYS A 34 8.58 13.36 -4.95
CA LYS A 34 9.96 13.44 -4.43
C LYS A 34 10.10 12.65 -3.14
N SER A 35 9.13 12.76 -2.25
CA SER A 35 9.11 12.07 -0.97
C SER A 35 9.10 10.56 -1.15
N LEU A 36 8.23 10.06 -2.03
CA LEU A 36 8.16 8.64 -2.35
C LEU A 36 9.46 8.12 -2.97
N SER A 37 10.09 8.93 -3.84
CA SER A 37 11.37 8.56 -4.45
C SER A 37 12.48 8.42 -3.41
N LYS A 38 12.54 9.34 -2.44
CA LYS A 38 13.52 9.29 -1.34
C LYS A 38 13.32 8.07 -0.45
N LEU A 39 12.07 7.59 -0.34
CA LEU A 39 11.71 6.48 0.53
C LEU A 39 11.58 5.16 -0.22
N PHE A 40 12.18 5.07 -1.39
CA PHE A 40 12.14 3.86 -2.23
C PHE A 40 12.58 2.62 -1.45
N TYR A 41 13.63 2.72 -0.64
CA TYR A 41 14.13 1.57 0.11
C TYR A 41 13.16 1.11 1.20
N VAL A 42 12.41 2.03 1.81
CA VAL A 42 11.37 1.66 2.79
C VAL A 42 10.22 0.94 2.08
N CYS A 43 9.82 1.42 0.90
CA CYS A 43 8.81 0.76 0.08
C CYS A 43 9.27 -0.63 -0.33
N LEU A 44 10.54 -0.77 -0.71
CA LEU A 44 11.12 -2.06 -1.07
C LEU A 44 11.11 -3.02 0.12
N LEU A 45 11.45 -2.54 1.31
CA LEU A 45 11.40 -3.35 2.52
C LEU A 45 9.98 -3.86 2.79
N LEU A 46 9.00 -2.97 2.68
CA LEU A 46 7.60 -3.35 2.85
C LEU A 46 7.19 -4.43 1.85
N PHE A 47 7.58 -4.27 0.58
CA PHE A 47 7.31 -5.26 -0.46
C PHE A 47 7.98 -6.60 -0.15
N ILE A 48 9.21 -6.59 0.37
CA ILE A 48 9.92 -7.81 0.74
C ILE A 48 9.17 -8.53 1.88
N ILE A 49 8.71 -7.80 2.87
CA ILE A 49 7.92 -8.38 3.97
C ILE A 49 6.65 -9.02 3.42
N LEU A 50 5.92 -8.31 2.56
CA LEU A 50 4.71 -8.83 1.91
C LEU A 50 5.01 -10.10 1.12
N TYR A 51 6.09 -10.08 0.35
CA TYR A 51 6.47 -11.22 -0.50
C TYR A 51 6.80 -12.46 0.33
N ILE A 52 7.60 -12.30 1.38
CA ILE A 52 7.99 -13.43 2.24
C ILE A 52 6.75 -14.05 2.90
N TYR A 53 5.88 -13.22 3.46
CA TYR A 53 4.65 -13.70 4.09
C TYR A 53 3.67 -14.30 3.08
N ALA A 54 3.62 -13.74 1.85
CA ALA A 54 2.77 -14.28 0.79
C ALA A 54 3.22 -15.67 0.34
N VAL A 55 4.53 -15.87 0.15
CA VAL A 55 5.08 -17.18 -0.22
C VAL A 55 4.77 -18.19 0.88
N PHE A 56 5.05 -17.85 2.13
CA PHE A 56 4.78 -18.75 3.25
C PHE A 56 3.27 -19.04 3.36
N GLY A 57 2.44 -18.00 3.26
CA GLY A 57 0.98 -18.15 3.37
C GLY A 57 0.39 -19.02 2.26
N SER A 58 0.86 -18.83 1.02
CA SER A 58 0.37 -19.65 -0.10
C SER A 58 0.77 -21.12 0.07
N MET A 59 1.91 -21.41 0.71
CA MET A 59 2.31 -22.79 0.99
C MET A 59 1.54 -23.39 2.17
N ALA A 60 1.30 -22.61 3.21
CA ALA A 60 0.71 -23.11 4.46
C ALA A 60 -0.83 -23.15 4.44
N PHE A 61 -1.46 -22.20 3.76
CA PHE A 61 -2.92 -21.98 3.85
C PHE A 61 -3.69 -22.28 2.56
N SER A 62 -3.01 -22.65 1.48
CA SER A 62 -3.68 -22.84 0.18
C SER A 62 -4.76 -23.94 0.21
N GLU A 63 -4.53 -25.01 0.98
CA GLU A 63 -5.50 -26.09 1.10
C GLU A 63 -6.67 -25.72 2.00
N ALA A 64 -6.39 -24.96 3.06
CA ALA A 64 -7.42 -24.55 4.03
C ALA A 64 -8.35 -23.47 3.46
N ASP A 65 -7.79 -22.54 2.65
CA ASP A 65 -8.57 -21.44 2.06
C ASP A 65 -7.98 -21.09 0.68
N PRO A 66 -8.34 -21.87 -0.36
CA PRO A 66 -7.76 -21.66 -1.69
C PRO A 66 -8.17 -20.35 -2.34
N GLU A 67 -9.31 -19.77 -1.97
CA GLU A 67 -9.74 -18.49 -2.55
C GLU A 67 -8.81 -17.34 -2.17
N ARG A 68 -8.30 -17.35 -0.93
CA ARG A 68 -7.44 -16.29 -0.42
C ARG A 68 -5.95 -16.61 -0.49
N TRP A 69 -5.59 -17.89 -0.54
CA TRP A 69 -4.19 -18.33 -0.41
C TRP A 69 -3.76 -19.31 -1.50
N GLY A 70 -4.60 -19.50 -2.52
CA GLY A 70 -4.37 -20.54 -3.54
C GLY A 70 -3.14 -20.34 -4.40
N ASP A 71 -2.75 -19.09 -4.64
CA ASP A 71 -1.51 -18.78 -5.37
C ASP A 71 -0.86 -17.53 -4.78
N LEU A 72 0.35 -17.21 -5.25
CA LEU A 72 1.12 -16.08 -4.74
C LEU A 72 0.41 -14.74 -4.95
N GLY A 73 -0.20 -14.54 -6.12
CA GLY A 73 -0.91 -13.31 -6.44
C GLY A 73 -2.08 -13.06 -5.50
N VAL A 74 -2.91 -14.08 -5.29
CA VAL A 74 -4.07 -13.98 -4.40
C VAL A 74 -3.60 -13.78 -2.96
N ALA A 75 -2.54 -14.46 -2.55
CA ALA A 75 -1.97 -14.31 -1.21
C ALA A 75 -1.47 -12.89 -0.96
N LEU A 76 -0.82 -12.27 -1.96
CA LEU A 76 -0.37 -10.88 -1.87
C LEU A 76 -1.55 -9.93 -1.67
N ILE A 77 -2.62 -10.09 -2.45
CA ILE A 77 -3.83 -9.28 -2.33
C ILE A 77 -4.44 -9.45 -0.95
N THR A 78 -4.51 -10.67 -0.45
CA THR A 78 -5.03 -10.96 0.89
C THR A 78 -4.20 -10.28 1.98
N LEU A 79 -2.87 -10.30 1.84
CA LEU A 79 -1.98 -9.66 2.81
C LEU A 79 -2.08 -8.13 2.76
N VAL A 80 -2.32 -7.54 1.60
CA VAL A 80 -2.60 -6.10 1.51
C VAL A 80 -3.86 -5.75 2.30
N GLN A 81 -4.90 -6.58 2.19
CA GLN A 81 -6.12 -6.42 2.99
C GLN A 81 -5.81 -6.47 4.49
N VAL A 82 -5.00 -7.45 4.91
CA VAL A 82 -4.61 -7.59 6.32
C VAL A 82 -3.76 -6.40 6.77
N LEU A 83 -2.83 -5.94 5.92
CA LEU A 83 -1.97 -4.79 6.20
C LEU A 83 -2.78 -3.53 6.48
N THR A 84 -3.86 -3.32 5.73
CA THR A 84 -4.76 -2.18 5.92
C THR A 84 -5.77 -2.40 7.04
N LEU A 85 -5.71 -3.55 7.71
CA LEU A 85 -6.59 -3.95 8.82
C LEU A 85 -8.07 -4.04 8.39
N SER A 86 -8.32 -4.27 7.10
CA SER A 86 -9.66 -4.34 6.53
C SER A 86 -10.23 -5.75 6.71
N SER A 87 -11.08 -5.94 7.72
CA SER A 87 -11.73 -7.23 8.01
C SER A 87 -10.74 -8.39 8.13
N TRP A 88 -9.56 -8.12 8.67
CA TRP A 88 -8.48 -9.12 8.76
C TRP A 88 -8.86 -10.33 9.63
N GLU A 89 -9.74 -10.13 10.62
CA GLU A 89 -10.21 -11.22 11.48
C GLU A 89 -10.96 -12.28 10.65
N GLN A 90 -11.72 -11.84 9.66
CA GLN A 90 -12.47 -12.75 8.78
C GLN A 90 -11.53 -13.61 7.93
N VAL A 91 -10.31 -13.13 7.69
CA VAL A 91 -9.28 -13.90 6.99
C VAL A 91 -8.62 -14.89 7.94
N MET A 92 -8.35 -14.48 9.18
CA MET A 92 -7.63 -15.28 10.16
C MET A 92 -8.48 -16.37 10.79
N LEU A 93 -9.72 -16.06 11.21
CA LEU A 93 -10.53 -16.98 12.01
C LEU A 93 -10.79 -18.30 11.35
N PRO A 94 -11.16 -18.37 10.05
CA PRO A 94 -11.36 -19.68 9.41
C PRO A 94 -10.10 -20.54 9.38
N LEU A 95 -8.92 -19.91 9.24
CA LEU A 95 -7.63 -20.60 9.25
C LEU A 95 -7.28 -21.05 10.67
N GLN A 96 -7.57 -20.22 11.66
CA GLN A 96 -7.29 -20.51 13.07
C GLN A 96 -8.01 -21.77 13.54
N GLU A 97 -9.23 -22.01 13.05
CA GLU A 97 -9.99 -23.22 13.37
C GLU A 97 -9.32 -24.49 12.90
N GLN A 98 -8.60 -24.43 11.78
CA GLN A 98 -7.93 -25.58 11.17
C GLN A 98 -6.48 -25.70 11.57
N ILE A 99 -5.80 -24.56 11.77
CA ILE A 99 -4.35 -24.47 12.00
C ILE A 99 -4.13 -23.61 13.26
N SER A 100 -3.71 -24.23 14.36
CA SER A 100 -3.64 -23.59 15.68
C SER A 100 -2.62 -22.45 15.78
N TRP A 101 -1.53 -22.48 14.98
CA TRP A 101 -0.49 -21.46 15.05
C TRP A 101 -0.74 -20.25 14.14
N THR A 102 -1.90 -20.19 13.47
CA THR A 102 -2.24 -19.11 12.52
C THR A 102 -2.12 -17.72 13.16
N TRP A 103 -2.51 -17.57 14.43
CA TRP A 103 -2.47 -16.27 15.11
C TRP A 103 -1.06 -15.69 15.17
N ILE A 104 -0.02 -16.53 15.33
CA ILE A 104 1.37 -16.07 15.35
C ILE A 104 1.73 -15.44 14.00
N TYR A 105 1.35 -16.10 12.92
CA TYR A 105 1.59 -15.60 11.56
C TYR A 105 0.93 -14.24 11.36
N PHE A 106 -0.35 -14.10 11.67
CA PHE A 106 -1.10 -12.87 11.44
C PHE A 106 -0.64 -11.73 12.34
N TYR A 107 -0.45 -11.99 13.62
CA TYR A 107 -0.02 -10.94 14.54
C TYR A 107 1.40 -10.47 14.25
N SER A 108 2.30 -11.37 13.90
CA SER A 108 3.67 -10.98 13.52
C SER A 108 3.66 -10.15 12.23
N PHE A 109 2.86 -10.54 11.26
CA PHE A 109 2.74 -9.77 10.01
C PHE A 109 2.16 -8.38 10.26
N ILE A 110 1.09 -8.30 11.06
CA ILE A 110 0.46 -7.02 11.39
C ILE A 110 1.46 -6.10 12.12
N ALA A 111 2.20 -6.65 13.07
CA ALA A 111 3.19 -5.88 13.81
C ALA A 111 4.28 -5.32 12.89
N LEU A 112 4.89 -6.18 12.09
CA LEU A 112 5.96 -5.77 11.17
C LEU A 112 5.47 -4.88 10.05
N GLY A 113 4.38 -5.29 9.40
CA GLY A 113 3.83 -4.60 8.25
C GLY A 113 3.25 -3.25 8.60
N SER A 114 2.43 -3.20 9.66
CA SER A 114 1.78 -1.96 10.07
C SER A 114 2.77 -0.93 10.58
N ILE A 115 3.77 -1.34 11.34
CA ILE A 115 4.80 -0.43 11.83
C ILE A 115 5.59 0.14 10.64
N THR A 116 5.98 -0.70 9.71
CA THR A 116 6.71 -0.27 8.50
C THR A 116 5.85 0.69 7.67
N PHE A 117 4.57 0.35 7.48
CA PHE A 117 3.64 1.16 6.71
C PHE A 117 3.38 2.52 7.36
N LEU A 118 3.16 2.54 8.69
CA LEU A 118 2.98 3.77 9.44
C LEU A 118 4.23 4.65 9.39
N ASN A 119 5.42 4.04 9.52
CA ASN A 119 6.68 4.76 9.41
C ASN A 119 6.83 5.38 8.02
N LEU A 120 6.41 4.66 6.97
CA LEU A 120 6.42 5.18 5.61
C LEU A 120 5.50 6.39 5.47
N ILE A 121 4.26 6.30 5.98
CA ILE A 121 3.29 7.40 5.92
C ILE A 121 3.82 8.62 6.67
N ILE A 122 4.32 8.43 7.89
CA ILE A 122 4.86 9.52 8.71
C ILE A 122 6.04 10.17 8.00
N ALA A 123 6.97 9.38 7.45
CA ALA A 123 8.12 9.89 6.73
C ALA A 123 7.72 10.69 5.50
N VAL A 124 6.73 10.21 4.73
CA VAL A 124 6.20 10.93 3.57
C VAL A 124 5.63 12.28 4.00
N LEU A 125 4.81 12.30 5.05
CA LEU A 125 4.19 13.53 5.55
C LEU A 125 5.25 14.53 6.02
N VAL A 126 6.25 14.07 6.77
CA VAL A 126 7.32 14.94 7.27
C VAL A 126 8.12 15.51 6.11
N ASN A 127 8.47 14.70 5.10
CA ASN A 127 9.22 15.15 3.95
C ASN A 127 8.42 16.14 3.10
N VAL A 128 7.13 15.89 2.89
CA VAL A 128 6.24 16.79 2.15
C VAL A 128 6.14 18.13 2.86
N MET A 129 5.91 18.13 4.15
CA MET A 129 5.81 19.36 4.95
C MET A 129 7.13 20.13 4.97
N SER A 130 8.24 19.44 5.08
CA SER A 130 9.58 20.04 5.03
C SER A 130 9.84 20.72 3.69
N ASP A 131 9.52 20.04 2.58
CA ASP A 131 9.71 20.57 1.24
C ASP A 131 8.80 21.78 0.98
N ILE A 132 7.55 21.74 1.44
CA ILE A 132 6.61 22.86 1.32
C ILE A 132 7.10 24.07 2.12
N ASN A 133 7.58 23.85 3.35
CA ASN A 133 8.08 24.91 4.20
C ASN A 133 9.35 25.54 3.60
N ALA A 134 10.23 24.75 3.01
CA ALA A 134 11.44 25.24 2.34
C ALA A 134 11.08 26.11 1.13
N ALA A 135 10.10 25.66 0.31
CA ALA A 135 9.63 26.44 -0.84
C ALA A 135 8.98 27.76 -0.40
N ASP A 136 8.22 27.74 0.68
CA ASP A 136 7.55 28.92 1.23
C ASP A 136 8.58 29.95 1.73
N LYS A 137 9.68 29.49 2.35
CA LYS A 137 10.75 30.37 2.80
C LYS A 137 11.51 31.01 1.64
N GLU A 138 11.69 30.28 0.54
CA GLU A 138 12.36 30.83 -0.65
C GLU A 138 11.56 31.95 -1.30
N ASP A 139 10.23 31.90 -1.23
CA ASP A 139 9.33 32.90 -1.78
C ASP A 139 9.28 34.20 -0.94
N LYS A 140 9.82 34.18 0.30
CA LYS A 140 9.92 35.34 1.17
C LYS A 140 11.30 35.97 1.07
#